data_1c53b39f116cd3d8fc41121c51346b60
#
_entry.id   1c53b39f116cd3d8fc41121c51346b60
#
_cell.length_a   1.000
_cell.length_b   1.000
_cell.length_c   1.000
_cell.angle_alpha   90.00
_cell.angle_beta   90.00
_cell.angle_gamma   90.00
#
_symmetry.space_group_name_H-M   'P 1'
#
loop_
_entity.id
_entity.type
_entity.pdbx_description
1 polymer ?
#
loop_
_entity_poly.entity_id
_entity_poly.type
_entity_poly.pdbx_seq_one_letter_code
_entity_poly.pdbx_strand_id
1 'polypeptide(L)'
;MKTTKFLSVAAVAVAATVALAGCSTGGSGAGSGSDTAAASCKPSSGKVTLDFTTWVPNMDKVVDIWNEEHPDIQVKVSIVANGNSGTYQNFFNQLKAKQAPDIGQVEYDTLPAFRVQGGLEDIGACSGISAAKKDFSDGLWNQVTFGESKSVYAVPQDSGPMALYYRKDLFEKAGLDVPKTWEEYAQDAVKIKALGGNITNFAKGDVNQFAGLVSQAGGQWFSNSGSDWTVDLTDSASKKVADYWQDLIDKKLVNTLPSFTDQWNSAYDKGQDWTWVSAVWGASTISSGAPSTSGKWAVAPMPQWTAGESKSAAWGGSSNVVFAGSKHPAEASEFLVWLNTSKEALAALNKEANLYPASSTGAELPALTEGLPFYGNQKIYEEFATAAKDIQPFTWGPTMTQTYSDVSDGFGQAASGQGTLLDALESGQSKTVAALKAQSIPVKG
;
A
#
# COMPACT_ATOMS: atom_id res chain seq x y z
N MET A 1 44.29 -28.30 42.13
CA MET A 1 45.09 -27.76 43.27
C MET A 1 45.02 -26.25 43.22
N LYS A 2 44.75 -25.64 44.39
CA LYS A 2 44.76 -24.21 44.79
C LYS A 2 43.56 -23.38 44.28
N THR A 3 42.49 -23.24 45.04
CA THR A 3 42.19 -22.50 46.29
C THR A 3 41.96 -20.99 46.07
N THR A 4 40.68 -20.64 46.13
CA THR A 4 39.97 -19.67 46.99
C THR A 4 40.59 -18.27 47.19
N LYS A 5 39.77 -17.23 47.02
CA LYS A 5 39.49 -16.29 48.13
C LYS A 5 38.25 -15.44 47.83
N PHE A 6 37.30 -15.54 48.76
CA PHE A 6 36.20 -14.60 49.02
C PHE A 6 36.73 -13.27 49.53
N LEU A 7 36.11 -12.15 49.20
CA LEU A 7 36.10 -10.95 50.01
C LEU A 7 34.75 -10.27 49.94
N SER A 8 34.07 -10.29 51.06
CA SER A 8 32.86 -9.56 51.39
C SER A 8 33.24 -8.20 51.98
N VAL A 9 32.56 -7.11 51.59
CA VAL A 9 32.48 -5.86 52.39
C VAL A 9 31.16 -5.18 52.05
N ALA A 10 30.18 -5.29 52.92
CA ALA A 10 29.57 -4.37 53.86
C ALA A 10 28.75 -3.20 53.24
N ALA A 11 27.49 -3.25 53.65
CA ALA A 11 26.45 -2.24 53.46
C ALA A 11 26.75 -0.95 54.21
N VAL A 12 26.34 0.19 53.62
CA VAL A 12 26.04 1.41 54.37
C VAL A 12 24.70 1.93 53.92
N ALA A 13 23.74 1.88 54.81
CA ALA A 13 22.43 2.52 54.73
C ALA A 13 22.58 3.98 55.19
N VAL A 14 22.08 4.91 54.37
CA VAL A 14 21.80 6.27 54.86
C VAL A 14 20.32 6.55 54.56
N ALA A 15 19.54 6.61 55.63
CA ALA A 15 18.17 7.13 55.63
C ALA A 15 18.21 8.65 55.73
N ALA A 16 17.45 9.33 54.87
CA ALA A 16 17.06 10.72 55.10
C ALA A 16 15.58 10.89 54.74
N THR A 17 14.82 11.02 55.78
CA THR A 17 13.43 11.47 55.83
C THR A 17 13.35 12.98 55.64
N VAL A 18 12.38 13.50 54.84
CA VAL A 18 11.65 14.78 55.08
C VAL A 18 10.45 14.81 54.14
N ALA A 19 9.31 14.68 54.68
CA ALA A 19 8.21 15.55 55.00
C ALA A 19 7.19 15.81 53.89
N LEU A 20 5.97 15.35 54.19
CA LEU A 20 4.70 15.63 53.55
C LEU A 20 4.27 17.10 53.71
N ALA A 21 3.69 17.63 52.66
CA ALA A 21 2.55 18.54 52.69
C ALA A 21 2.07 18.64 51.22
N GLY A 22 0.86 18.48 50.83
CA GLY A 22 -0.47 18.36 51.38
C GLY A 22 -1.44 18.60 50.25
N CYS A 23 -2.46 17.76 50.13
CA CYS A 23 -3.84 17.97 49.66
C CYS A 23 -4.08 18.85 48.42
N SER A 24 -4.85 18.43 47.42
CA SER A 24 -6.25 18.00 47.52
C SER A 24 -6.83 17.59 46.16
N THR A 25 -7.71 16.61 46.26
CA THR A 25 -8.98 16.38 45.54
C THR A 25 -9.02 16.15 44.05
N GLY A 26 -9.24 14.88 43.71
CA GLY A 26 -10.49 14.38 43.12
C GLY A 26 -10.61 14.48 41.63
N GLY A 27 -10.57 13.32 40.96
CA GLY A 27 -11.06 13.15 39.59
C GLY A 27 -10.59 11.84 38.99
N SER A 28 -11.36 10.80 39.23
CA SER A 28 -11.19 9.52 38.53
C SER A 28 -11.49 9.69 37.04
N GLY A 29 -10.57 9.23 36.21
CA GLY A 29 -10.76 9.12 34.78
C GLY A 29 -9.61 8.32 34.20
N ALA A 30 -9.69 6.97 34.32
CA ALA A 30 -8.81 6.09 33.56
C ALA A 30 -9.26 6.10 32.11
N GLY A 31 -8.53 6.84 31.27
CA GLY A 31 -8.58 6.78 29.84
C GLY A 31 -7.16 6.75 29.33
N SER A 32 -6.57 5.55 29.26
CA SER A 32 -5.31 5.35 28.54
C SER A 32 -5.61 5.24 27.06
N GLY A 33 -5.95 6.38 26.43
CA GLY A 33 -5.69 6.60 25.04
C GLY A 33 -4.28 7.15 24.95
N SER A 34 -3.40 6.51 24.21
CA SER A 34 -2.14 7.11 23.81
C SER A 34 -2.47 8.25 22.83
N ASP A 35 -2.81 9.42 23.38
CA ASP A 35 -2.78 10.67 22.61
C ASP A 35 -1.32 10.87 22.21
N THR A 36 -0.97 10.45 20.97
CA THR A 36 0.24 10.94 20.32
C THR A 36 0.09 12.45 20.27
N ALA A 37 0.91 13.15 21.03
CA ALA A 37 0.89 14.61 21.04
C ALA A 37 1.08 15.08 19.58
N ALA A 38 0.18 15.96 19.13
CA ALA A 38 0.31 16.54 17.79
C ALA A 38 1.71 17.15 17.63
N ALA A 39 2.33 16.92 16.45
CA ALA A 39 3.66 17.41 16.15
C ALA A 39 3.75 18.91 16.41
N SER A 40 4.89 19.35 16.92
CA SER A 40 5.15 20.78 17.06
C SER A 40 5.44 21.36 15.67
N CYS A 41 4.41 21.78 14.95
CA CYS A 41 4.50 22.36 13.60
C CYS A 41 5.01 23.82 13.62
N LYS A 42 5.96 24.13 14.48
CA LYS A 42 6.64 25.42 14.48
C LYS A 42 7.86 25.33 13.57
N PRO A 43 8.00 26.24 12.59
CA PRO A 43 9.19 26.29 11.77
C PRO A 43 10.46 26.48 12.61
N SER A 44 11.53 25.82 12.19
CA SER A 44 12.84 25.93 12.80
C SER A 44 13.46 27.31 12.53
N SER A 45 14.31 27.79 13.43
CA SER A 45 15.12 28.97 13.16
C SER A 45 16.41 28.56 12.47
N GLY A 46 16.56 28.89 11.19
CA GLY A 46 17.78 28.62 10.40
C GLY A 46 17.61 27.52 9.36
N LYS A 47 18.74 27.12 8.75
CA LYS A 47 18.75 26.12 7.69
C LYS A 47 18.49 24.72 8.24
N VAL A 48 17.65 23.99 7.52
CA VAL A 48 17.26 22.60 7.84
C VAL A 48 17.71 21.68 6.71
N THR A 49 18.15 20.48 7.06
CA THR A 49 18.35 19.38 6.13
C THR A 49 17.47 18.22 6.59
N LEU A 50 16.60 17.74 5.72
CA LEU A 50 15.70 16.62 5.94
C LEU A 50 16.28 15.36 5.30
N ASP A 51 16.30 14.25 6.02
CA ASP A 51 16.60 12.93 5.46
C ASP A 51 15.31 12.26 4.96
N PHE A 52 15.26 11.96 3.65
CA PHE A 52 14.12 11.31 3.00
C PHE A 52 14.52 9.94 2.44
N THR A 53 13.84 8.88 2.88
CA THR A 53 14.04 7.51 2.37
C THR A 53 12.83 7.06 1.56
N THR A 54 13.08 6.62 0.32
CA THR A 54 12.06 6.23 -0.65
C THR A 54 12.57 5.11 -1.56
N TRP A 55 11.69 4.42 -2.27
CA TRP A 55 12.06 3.49 -3.35
C TRP A 55 11.62 3.97 -4.74
N VAL A 56 11.08 5.18 -4.83
CA VAL A 56 10.77 5.79 -6.13
C VAL A 56 12.06 6.05 -6.88
N PRO A 57 12.26 5.45 -8.06
CA PRO A 57 13.48 5.66 -8.84
C PRO A 57 13.61 7.13 -9.27
N ASN A 58 14.83 7.63 -9.36
CA ASN A 58 15.12 9.01 -9.77
C ASN A 58 14.48 10.10 -8.90
N MET A 59 14.09 9.81 -7.66
CA MET A 59 13.54 10.80 -6.73
C MET A 59 14.53 11.93 -6.44
N ASP A 60 15.82 11.66 -6.52
CA ASP A 60 16.89 12.65 -6.42
C ASP A 60 16.70 13.79 -7.41
N LYS A 61 16.36 13.50 -8.66
CA LYS A 61 16.11 14.53 -9.69
C LYS A 61 14.87 15.40 -9.40
N VAL A 62 13.87 14.83 -8.73
CA VAL A 62 12.67 15.58 -8.32
C VAL A 62 13.01 16.47 -7.14
N VAL A 63 13.79 15.97 -6.18
CA VAL A 63 14.22 16.71 -4.99
C VAL A 63 15.19 17.82 -5.33
N ASP A 64 16.00 17.67 -6.37
CA ASP A 64 16.90 18.74 -6.85
C ASP A 64 16.12 20.01 -7.21
N ILE A 65 14.91 19.88 -7.79
CA ILE A 65 14.03 21.04 -8.09
C ILE A 65 13.66 21.78 -6.81
N TRP A 66 13.24 21.05 -5.76
CA TRP A 66 12.97 21.65 -4.47
C TRP A 66 14.17 22.33 -3.86
N ASN A 67 15.32 21.66 -3.87
CA ASN A 67 16.55 22.13 -3.26
C ASN A 67 17.10 23.41 -3.91
N GLU A 68 16.89 23.57 -5.21
CA GLU A 68 17.28 24.80 -5.94
C GLU A 68 16.40 26.00 -5.52
N GLU A 69 15.11 25.78 -5.27
CA GLU A 69 14.15 26.84 -4.92
C GLU A 69 14.11 27.13 -3.42
N HIS A 70 14.52 26.19 -2.57
CA HIS A 70 14.42 26.28 -1.10
C HIS A 70 15.79 26.15 -0.41
N PRO A 71 16.68 27.15 -0.51
CA PRO A 71 18.04 27.06 0.01
C PRO A 71 18.11 26.92 1.55
N ASP A 72 17.02 27.17 2.25
CA ASP A 72 16.94 27.06 3.71
C ASP A 72 16.31 25.73 4.18
N ILE A 73 15.65 24.98 3.29
CA ILE A 73 15.09 23.65 3.57
C ILE A 73 15.58 22.67 2.50
N GLN A 74 16.70 22.04 2.80
CA GLN A 74 17.30 21.07 1.88
C GLN A 74 16.81 19.65 2.20
N VAL A 75 16.62 18.83 1.17
CA VAL A 75 16.23 17.44 1.32
C VAL A 75 17.31 16.53 0.75
N LYS A 76 17.74 15.54 1.53
CA LYS A 76 18.70 14.52 1.14
C LYS A 76 17.96 13.19 0.95
N VAL A 77 17.99 12.67 -0.26
CA VAL A 77 17.29 11.44 -0.64
C VAL A 77 18.18 10.21 -0.48
N SER A 78 17.59 9.14 0.07
CA SER A 78 18.14 7.78 0.03
C SER A 78 17.17 6.88 -0.73
N ILE A 79 17.60 6.36 -1.90
CA ILE A 79 16.81 5.42 -2.70
C ILE A 79 17.19 4.00 -2.27
N VAL A 80 16.19 3.21 -1.84
CA VAL A 80 16.35 1.89 -1.24
C VAL A 80 15.46 0.85 -1.94
N ALA A 81 15.53 -0.42 -1.52
CA ALA A 81 14.59 -1.45 -1.97
C ALA A 81 13.15 -1.10 -1.51
N ASN A 82 12.13 -1.69 -2.16
CA ASN A 82 10.75 -1.46 -1.78
C ASN A 82 10.45 -1.91 -0.33
N GLY A 83 9.34 -1.41 0.23
CA GLY A 83 8.97 -1.59 1.62
C GLY A 83 9.09 -3.03 2.12
N ASN A 84 8.41 -3.97 1.44
CA ASN A 84 8.38 -5.39 1.80
C ASN A 84 9.70 -6.14 1.53
N SER A 85 10.62 -5.55 0.78
CA SER A 85 11.97 -6.09 0.55
C SER A 85 12.99 -5.71 1.64
N GLY A 86 12.51 -5.38 2.83
CA GLY A 86 13.33 -5.13 4.04
C GLY A 86 13.32 -3.69 4.53
N THR A 87 12.86 -2.72 3.74
CA THR A 87 12.85 -1.30 4.14
C THR A 87 11.94 -1.04 5.33
N TYR A 88 10.76 -1.64 5.41
CA TYR A 88 9.87 -1.51 6.57
C TYR A 88 10.51 -2.05 7.84
N GLN A 89 11.18 -3.21 7.76
CA GLN A 89 11.90 -3.74 8.92
C GLN A 89 13.02 -2.81 9.38
N ASN A 90 13.73 -2.18 8.43
CA ASN A 90 14.73 -1.17 8.75
C ASN A 90 14.13 0.07 9.42
N PHE A 91 12.99 0.58 8.93
CA PHE A 91 12.29 1.70 9.55
C PHE A 91 11.87 1.38 10.99
N PHE A 92 11.28 0.19 11.25
CA PHE A 92 10.92 -0.23 12.61
C PHE A 92 12.14 -0.32 13.53
N ASN A 93 13.27 -0.82 13.02
CA ASN A 93 14.52 -0.89 13.80
C ASN A 93 15.07 0.51 14.10
N GLN A 94 15.07 1.40 13.11
CA GLN A 94 15.52 2.79 13.24
C GLN A 94 14.63 3.59 14.20
N LEU A 95 13.32 3.42 14.15
CA LEU A 95 12.37 4.02 15.10
C LEU A 95 12.66 3.59 16.53
N LYS A 96 12.87 2.28 16.76
CA LYS A 96 13.26 1.76 18.08
C LYS A 96 14.59 2.34 18.57
N ALA A 97 15.54 2.55 17.66
CA ALA A 97 16.84 3.15 17.95
C ALA A 97 16.78 4.68 18.04
N LYS A 98 15.65 5.34 17.74
CA LYS A 98 15.49 6.80 17.60
C LYS A 98 16.44 7.39 16.56
N GLN A 99 16.59 6.69 15.45
CA GLN A 99 17.47 7.02 14.32
C GLN A 99 16.72 6.93 12.98
N ALA A 100 15.39 7.02 13.00
CA ALA A 100 14.60 7.07 11.77
C ALA A 100 14.94 8.34 10.98
N PRO A 101 14.84 8.29 9.63
CA PRO A 101 14.90 9.51 8.82
C PRO A 101 13.72 10.43 9.17
N ASP A 102 13.78 11.70 8.74
CA ASP A 102 12.65 12.62 8.95
C ASP A 102 11.42 12.17 8.16
N ILE A 103 11.65 11.75 6.91
CA ILE A 103 10.60 11.41 5.95
C ILE A 103 10.82 10.00 5.42
N GLY A 104 9.73 9.25 5.25
CA GLY A 104 9.74 7.95 4.58
C GLY A 104 8.57 7.75 3.65
N GLN A 105 8.78 6.92 2.63
CA GLN A 105 7.68 6.38 1.84
C GLN A 105 7.08 5.18 2.57
N VAL A 106 5.75 5.11 2.66
CA VAL A 106 5.01 3.98 3.27
C VAL A 106 3.74 3.73 2.46
N GLU A 107 3.51 2.47 2.09
CA GLU A 107 2.27 2.05 1.42
C GLU A 107 1.07 2.14 2.39
N TYR A 108 -0.13 2.38 1.84
CA TYR A 108 -1.33 2.57 2.66
C TYR A 108 -1.65 1.36 3.53
N ASP A 109 -1.41 0.15 3.04
CA ASP A 109 -1.67 -1.09 3.77
C ASP A 109 -0.74 -1.30 4.98
N THR A 110 0.39 -0.63 5.01
CA THR A 110 1.39 -0.73 6.10
C THR A 110 1.31 0.44 7.08
N LEU A 111 0.68 1.57 6.70
CA LEU A 111 0.50 2.72 7.61
C LEU A 111 -0.06 2.34 8.99
N PRO A 112 -1.09 1.47 9.10
CA PRO A 112 -1.62 1.08 10.42
C PRO A 112 -0.56 0.44 11.33
N ALA A 113 0.38 -0.33 10.77
CA ALA A 113 1.46 -0.95 11.55
C ALA A 113 2.40 0.09 12.15
N PHE A 114 2.75 1.13 11.40
CA PHE A 114 3.56 2.23 11.90
C PHE A 114 2.82 3.05 12.96
N ARG A 115 1.52 3.31 12.74
CA ARG A 115 0.70 4.08 13.67
C ARG A 115 0.57 3.40 15.03
N VAL A 116 0.19 2.12 15.07
CA VAL A 116 0.00 1.40 16.35
C VAL A 116 1.30 1.26 17.15
N GLN A 117 2.45 1.35 16.51
CA GLN A 117 3.77 1.36 17.16
C GLN A 117 4.23 2.78 17.53
N GLY A 118 3.40 3.81 17.32
CA GLY A 118 3.76 5.20 17.58
C GLY A 118 4.91 5.70 16.71
N GLY A 119 5.05 5.17 15.50
CA GLY A 119 6.15 5.49 14.57
C GLY A 119 5.89 6.69 13.66
N LEU A 120 4.70 7.28 13.71
CA LEU A 120 4.30 8.39 12.83
C LEU A 120 4.04 9.65 13.65
N GLU A 121 4.46 10.81 13.12
CA GLU A 121 4.03 12.11 13.61
C GLU A 121 2.61 12.44 13.10
N ASP A 122 1.80 13.05 13.95
CA ASP A 122 0.55 13.68 13.52
C ASP A 122 0.86 15.07 12.98
N ILE A 123 0.83 15.21 11.68
CA ILE A 123 1.12 16.47 10.96
C ILE A 123 -0.13 17.28 10.64
N GLY A 124 -1.31 16.90 11.14
CA GLY A 124 -2.59 17.54 10.80
C GLY A 124 -2.64 19.05 11.11
N ALA A 125 -1.88 19.50 12.12
CA ALA A 125 -1.76 20.91 12.50
C ALA A 125 -0.70 21.68 11.70
N CYS A 126 0.12 21.00 10.87
CA CYS A 126 1.18 21.62 10.08
C CYS A 126 0.61 22.42 8.90
N SER A 127 1.33 23.48 8.54
CA SER A 127 0.93 24.37 7.45
C SER A 127 0.74 23.62 6.14
N GLY A 128 -0.34 23.93 5.42
CA GLY A 128 -0.64 23.35 4.12
C GLY A 128 -1.33 21.98 4.17
N ILE A 129 -1.14 21.16 5.22
CA ILE A 129 -1.64 19.78 5.29
C ILE A 129 -3.18 19.73 5.17
N SER A 130 -3.91 20.47 6.01
CA SER A 130 -5.38 20.46 5.93
C SER A 130 -5.90 21.01 4.59
N ALA A 131 -5.20 21.97 3.98
CA ALA A 131 -5.57 22.55 2.69
C ALA A 131 -5.32 21.57 1.53
N ALA A 132 -4.34 20.67 1.66
CA ALA A 132 -4.04 19.65 0.65
C ALA A 132 -5.15 18.62 0.49
N LYS A 133 -6.05 18.45 1.48
CA LYS A 133 -7.19 17.51 1.39
C LYS A 133 -7.98 17.64 0.09
N LYS A 134 -8.19 18.85 -0.41
CA LYS A 134 -8.97 19.13 -1.63
C LYS A 134 -8.38 18.49 -2.89
N ASP A 135 -7.09 18.17 -2.86
CA ASP A 135 -6.34 17.60 -3.99
C ASP A 135 -6.41 16.07 -4.02
N PHE A 136 -7.05 15.43 -3.03
CA PHE A 136 -7.16 13.99 -2.90
C PHE A 136 -8.62 13.54 -2.78
N SER A 137 -8.90 12.30 -3.22
CA SER A 137 -10.22 11.69 -2.98
C SER A 137 -10.42 11.43 -1.48
N ASP A 138 -11.69 11.43 -1.04
CA ASP A 138 -12.03 11.11 0.35
C ASP A 138 -11.52 9.72 0.76
N GLY A 139 -11.54 8.75 -0.14
CA GLY A 139 -11.03 7.40 0.12
C GLY A 139 -9.54 7.37 0.44
N LEU A 140 -8.71 8.05 -0.38
CA LEU A 140 -7.27 8.16 -0.12
C LEU A 140 -6.97 8.98 1.13
N TRP A 141 -7.69 10.09 1.34
CA TRP A 141 -7.52 10.90 2.52
C TRP A 141 -7.85 10.14 3.82
N ASN A 142 -8.89 9.31 3.80
CA ASN A 142 -9.24 8.45 4.92
C ASN A 142 -8.14 7.43 5.26
N GLN A 143 -7.38 6.94 4.28
CA GLN A 143 -6.25 6.03 4.52
C GLN A 143 -5.15 6.69 5.38
N VAL A 144 -4.88 7.99 5.16
CA VAL A 144 -3.82 8.71 5.85
C VAL A 144 -4.29 9.41 7.14
N THR A 145 -5.60 9.52 7.36
CA THR A 145 -6.20 10.07 8.58
C THR A 145 -6.78 8.98 9.49
N PHE A 146 -6.88 7.74 9.01
CA PHE A 146 -7.58 6.63 9.67
C PHE A 146 -9.02 6.99 10.07
N GLY A 147 -9.67 7.86 9.29
CA GLY A 147 -11.01 8.36 9.56
C GLY A 147 -11.09 9.44 10.65
N GLU A 148 -9.97 9.91 11.18
CA GLU A 148 -9.93 10.98 12.17
C GLU A 148 -10.08 12.36 11.51
N SER A 149 -10.83 13.25 12.14
CA SER A 149 -11.18 14.55 11.52
C SER A 149 -10.07 15.61 11.62
N LYS A 150 -9.09 15.44 12.51
CA LYS A 150 -8.06 16.44 12.81
C LYS A 150 -6.64 15.94 12.64
N SER A 151 -6.44 14.63 12.73
CA SER A 151 -5.12 14.00 12.64
C SER A 151 -4.84 13.59 11.20
N VAL A 152 -3.60 13.82 10.75
CA VAL A 152 -3.09 13.41 9.44
C VAL A 152 -1.70 12.82 9.66
N TYR A 153 -1.47 11.58 9.22
CA TYR A 153 -0.23 10.85 9.48
C TYR A 153 0.65 10.67 8.25
N ALA A 154 0.13 11.05 7.08
CA ALA A 154 0.87 10.98 5.82
C ALA A 154 0.24 11.91 4.78
N VAL A 155 0.98 12.18 3.70
CA VAL A 155 0.44 12.82 2.49
C VAL A 155 0.41 11.75 1.39
N PRO A 156 -0.76 11.52 0.72
CA PRO A 156 -0.84 10.57 -0.38
C PRO A 156 0.12 10.93 -1.52
N GLN A 157 0.88 9.95 -2.03
CA GLN A 157 1.84 10.15 -3.12
C GLN A 157 1.31 9.62 -4.45
N ASP A 158 0.94 8.35 -4.47
CA ASP A 158 0.38 7.70 -5.64
C ASP A 158 -0.85 6.87 -5.28
N SER A 159 -1.54 6.39 -6.29
CA SER A 159 -2.66 5.47 -6.12
C SER A 159 -2.58 4.34 -7.13
N GLY A 160 -3.18 3.21 -6.78
CA GLY A 160 -3.17 2.00 -7.59
C GLY A 160 -4.56 1.59 -8.09
N PRO A 161 -5.34 2.45 -8.78
CA PRO A 161 -6.64 2.04 -9.33
C PRO A 161 -6.45 0.85 -10.25
N MET A 162 -7.33 -0.16 -10.14
CA MET A 162 -7.25 -1.40 -10.90
C MET A 162 -8.16 -1.36 -12.13
N ALA A 163 -7.67 -1.96 -13.22
CA ALA A 163 -8.41 -2.17 -14.46
C ALA A 163 -7.99 -3.50 -15.12
N LEU A 164 -8.63 -3.85 -16.21
CA LEU A 164 -8.32 -5.04 -17.01
C LEU A 164 -7.39 -4.67 -18.16
N TYR A 165 -6.14 -5.09 -18.11
CA TYR A 165 -5.26 -5.14 -19.28
C TYR A 165 -5.56 -6.38 -20.10
N TYR A 166 -5.66 -6.25 -21.42
CA TYR A 166 -5.92 -7.39 -22.28
C TYR A 166 -5.20 -7.29 -23.63
N ARG A 167 -4.88 -8.45 -24.20
CA ARG A 167 -4.29 -8.60 -25.53
C ARG A 167 -5.37 -8.40 -26.59
N LYS A 168 -5.58 -7.14 -26.99
CA LYS A 168 -6.58 -6.75 -27.98
C LYS A 168 -6.47 -7.57 -29.27
N ASP A 169 -5.26 -7.76 -29.78
CA ASP A 169 -4.99 -8.52 -30.99
C ASP A 169 -5.44 -9.99 -30.90
N LEU A 170 -5.26 -10.63 -29.71
CA LEU A 170 -5.66 -12.03 -29.51
C LEU A 170 -7.19 -12.16 -29.31
N PHE A 171 -7.81 -11.21 -28.61
CA PHE A 171 -9.26 -11.16 -28.46
C PHE A 171 -9.95 -10.96 -29.82
N GLU A 172 -9.50 -10.00 -30.63
CA GLU A 172 -10.01 -9.77 -31.99
C GLU A 172 -9.84 -11.01 -32.88
N LYS A 173 -8.67 -11.65 -32.87
CA LYS A 173 -8.39 -12.88 -33.63
C LYS A 173 -9.28 -14.05 -33.22
N ALA A 174 -9.61 -14.13 -31.93
CA ALA A 174 -10.47 -15.18 -31.39
C ALA A 174 -11.97 -14.88 -31.50
N GLY A 175 -12.34 -13.67 -31.93
CA GLY A 175 -13.73 -13.21 -31.99
C GLY A 175 -14.35 -13.07 -30.60
N LEU A 176 -13.56 -12.70 -29.60
CA LEU A 176 -14.01 -12.48 -28.23
C LEU A 176 -14.25 -11.00 -27.98
N ASP A 177 -15.35 -10.68 -27.32
CA ASP A 177 -15.57 -9.35 -26.76
C ASP A 177 -14.81 -9.22 -25.42
N VAL A 178 -14.55 -7.99 -25.00
CA VAL A 178 -13.94 -7.73 -23.67
C VAL A 178 -14.97 -8.06 -22.58
N PRO A 179 -14.64 -8.95 -21.63
CA PRO A 179 -15.58 -9.39 -20.61
C PRO A 179 -15.95 -8.24 -19.67
N LYS A 180 -17.23 -8.02 -19.47
CA LYS A 180 -17.78 -6.98 -18.56
C LYS A 180 -18.11 -7.52 -17.19
N THR A 181 -18.24 -8.84 -17.06
CA THR A 181 -18.53 -9.52 -15.81
C THR A 181 -17.52 -10.62 -15.53
N TRP A 182 -17.36 -10.97 -14.25
CA TRP A 182 -16.52 -12.11 -13.86
C TRP A 182 -17.06 -13.44 -14.42
N GLU A 183 -18.36 -13.53 -14.67
CA GLU A 183 -18.95 -14.70 -15.34
C GLU A 183 -18.48 -14.78 -16.81
N GLU A 184 -18.56 -13.68 -17.56
CA GLU A 184 -18.05 -13.61 -18.95
C GLU A 184 -16.55 -13.88 -18.99
N TYR A 185 -15.79 -13.35 -18.02
CA TYR A 185 -14.35 -13.58 -17.90
C TYR A 185 -14.03 -15.08 -17.74
N ALA A 186 -14.78 -15.81 -16.91
CA ALA A 186 -14.62 -17.27 -16.75
C ALA A 186 -15.01 -18.04 -18.02
N GLN A 187 -16.07 -17.60 -18.73
CA GLN A 187 -16.46 -18.21 -20.01
C GLN A 187 -15.39 -18.01 -21.08
N ASP A 188 -14.78 -16.83 -21.13
CA ASP A 188 -13.69 -16.55 -22.05
C ASP A 188 -12.42 -17.33 -21.67
N ALA A 189 -12.16 -17.54 -20.38
CA ALA A 189 -11.06 -18.38 -19.92
C ALA A 189 -11.13 -19.80 -20.52
N VAL A 190 -12.32 -20.39 -20.62
CA VAL A 190 -12.52 -21.72 -21.24
C VAL A 190 -12.22 -21.67 -22.74
N LYS A 191 -12.70 -20.65 -23.46
CA LYS A 191 -12.46 -20.48 -24.90
C LYS A 191 -10.97 -20.25 -25.19
N ILE A 192 -10.31 -19.39 -24.40
CA ILE A 192 -8.88 -19.10 -24.52
C ILE A 192 -8.05 -20.36 -24.25
N LYS A 193 -8.46 -21.16 -23.27
CA LYS A 193 -7.80 -22.45 -22.98
C LYS A 193 -7.87 -23.41 -24.15
N ALA A 194 -9.00 -23.49 -24.82
CA ALA A 194 -9.16 -24.31 -26.03
C ALA A 194 -8.28 -23.85 -27.19
N LEU A 195 -7.88 -22.58 -27.21
CA LEU A 195 -6.91 -22.00 -28.15
C LEU A 195 -5.46 -22.13 -27.72
N GLY A 196 -5.19 -22.78 -26.58
CA GLY A 196 -3.84 -23.02 -26.05
C GLY A 196 -3.28 -21.90 -25.17
N GLY A 197 -4.08 -20.87 -24.83
CA GLY A 197 -3.71 -19.80 -23.91
C GLY A 197 -4.23 -20.03 -22.49
N ASN A 198 -3.97 -19.06 -21.62
CA ASN A 198 -4.61 -18.90 -20.32
C ASN A 198 -5.22 -17.50 -20.26
N ILE A 199 -6.31 -17.35 -19.49
CA ILE A 199 -6.91 -16.02 -19.37
C ILE A 199 -5.95 -15.04 -18.67
N THR A 200 -5.22 -15.50 -17.66
CA THR A 200 -4.26 -14.69 -16.87
C THR A 200 -3.30 -15.59 -16.08
N ASN A 201 -2.41 -14.96 -15.33
CA ASN A 201 -1.63 -15.57 -14.26
C ASN A 201 -2.26 -15.22 -12.89
N PHE A 202 -2.59 -16.22 -12.07
CA PHE A 202 -3.00 -15.99 -10.67
C PHE A 202 -1.76 -15.68 -9.80
N ALA A 203 -1.76 -14.53 -9.15
CA ALA A 203 -0.65 -14.02 -8.36
C ALA A 203 -0.59 -14.67 -6.97
N LYS A 204 -0.28 -15.96 -6.90
CA LYS A 204 -0.24 -16.72 -5.63
C LYS A 204 0.70 -16.16 -4.57
N GLY A 205 1.69 -15.38 -4.96
CA GLY A 205 2.66 -14.73 -4.06
C GLY A 205 2.32 -13.28 -3.74
N ASP A 206 1.25 -12.72 -4.30
CA ASP A 206 0.86 -11.33 -4.10
C ASP A 206 -0.58 -11.22 -3.60
N VAL A 207 -0.72 -11.39 -2.30
CA VAL A 207 -2.02 -11.36 -1.61
C VAL A 207 -2.65 -9.96 -1.60
N ASN A 208 -1.86 -8.90 -1.82
CA ASN A 208 -2.39 -7.55 -1.94
C ASN A 208 -3.29 -7.41 -3.19
N GLN A 209 -2.92 -8.04 -4.33
CA GLN A 209 -3.81 -8.12 -5.50
C GLN A 209 -5.14 -8.81 -5.13
N PHE A 210 -5.07 -9.92 -4.40
CA PHE A 210 -6.28 -10.64 -3.98
C PHE A 210 -7.14 -9.80 -3.03
N ALA A 211 -6.54 -9.05 -2.10
CA ALA A 211 -7.25 -8.11 -1.25
C ALA A 211 -7.99 -7.03 -2.07
N GLY A 212 -7.39 -6.54 -3.15
CA GLY A 212 -8.06 -5.65 -4.10
C GLY A 212 -9.28 -6.30 -4.75
N LEU A 213 -9.18 -7.55 -5.20
CA LEU A 213 -10.32 -8.29 -5.77
C LEU A 213 -11.44 -8.50 -4.73
N VAL A 214 -11.08 -8.76 -3.47
CA VAL A 214 -12.04 -8.86 -2.35
C VAL A 214 -12.70 -7.51 -2.09
N SER A 215 -11.94 -6.42 -2.08
CA SER A 215 -12.48 -5.07 -1.93
C SER A 215 -13.50 -4.74 -3.02
N GLN A 216 -13.20 -5.02 -4.30
CA GLN A 216 -14.15 -4.84 -5.40
C GLN A 216 -15.45 -5.63 -5.18
N ALA A 217 -15.36 -6.83 -4.61
CA ALA A 217 -16.51 -7.66 -4.27
C ALA A 217 -17.29 -7.15 -3.03
N GLY A 218 -16.80 -6.11 -2.36
CA GLY A 218 -17.41 -5.49 -1.17
C GLY A 218 -16.96 -6.10 0.15
N GLY A 219 -15.85 -6.85 0.16
CA GLY A 219 -15.28 -7.44 1.38
C GLY A 219 -14.44 -6.47 2.18
N GLN A 220 -14.22 -6.80 3.46
CA GLN A 220 -13.43 -6.03 4.41
C GLN A 220 -12.69 -6.98 5.37
N TRP A 221 -11.38 -7.03 5.28
CA TRP A 221 -10.58 -7.91 6.13
C TRP A 221 -10.41 -7.40 7.55
N PHE A 222 -10.47 -6.10 7.73
CA PHE A 222 -10.33 -5.47 9.03
C PHE A 222 -11.38 -4.40 9.23
N SER A 223 -11.76 -4.22 10.48
CA SER A 223 -12.48 -3.04 10.94
C SER A 223 -12.01 -2.69 12.36
N ASN A 224 -12.19 -1.45 12.76
CA ASN A 224 -11.84 -1.01 14.10
C ASN A 224 -13.00 -0.24 14.75
N SER A 225 -13.10 -0.35 16.07
CA SER A 225 -14.01 0.43 16.90
C SER A 225 -13.22 0.92 18.11
N GLY A 226 -12.78 2.17 18.08
CA GLY A 226 -11.81 2.68 19.05
C GLY A 226 -10.47 1.94 18.91
N SER A 227 -10.03 1.29 20.01
CA SER A 227 -8.79 0.48 20.02
C SER A 227 -9.00 -0.96 19.58
N ASP A 228 -10.25 -1.43 19.49
CA ASP A 228 -10.58 -2.84 19.23
C ASP A 228 -10.59 -3.10 17.72
N TRP A 229 -9.80 -4.06 17.28
CA TRP A 229 -9.78 -4.55 15.93
C TRP A 229 -10.69 -5.76 15.75
N THR A 230 -11.30 -5.89 14.58
CA THR A 230 -11.98 -7.11 14.13
C THR A 230 -11.27 -7.61 12.89
N VAL A 231 -11.03 -8.91 12.81
CA VAL A 231 -10.41 -9.58 11.66
C VAL A 231 -11.43 -10.51 11.04
N ASP A 232 -11.69 -10.36 9.74
CA ASP A 232 -12.59 -11.23 8.99
C ASP A 232 -12.08 -11.44 7.55
N LEU A 233 -11.01 -12.25 7.42
CA LEU A 233 -10.45 -12.64 6.12
C LEU A 233 -11.37 -13.62 5.37
N THR A 234 -12.41 -14.09 6.02
CA THR A 234 -13.34 -15.12 5.52
C THR A 234 -14.76 -14.62 5.36
N ASP A 235 -14.94 -13.32 5.20
CA ASP A 235 -16.24 -12.73 4.91
C ASP A 235 -16.85 -13.31 3.63
N SER A 236 -18.13 -13.01 3.37
CA SER A 236 -18.84 -13.57 2.22
C SER A 236 -18.22 -13.19 0.88
N ALA A 237 -17.63 -12.00 0.77
CA ALA A 237 -16.97 -11.54 -0.44
C ALA A 237 -15.62 -12.25 -0.65
N SER A 238 -14.84 -12.41 0.42
CA SER A 238 -13.58 -13.17 0.40
C SER A 238 -13.81 -14.62 -0.03
N LYS A 239 -14.83 -15.27 0.52
CA LYS A 239 -15.24 -16.63 0.11
C LYS A 239 -15.62 -16.69 -1.37
N LYS A 240 -16.47 -15.77 -1.83
CA LYS A 240 -16.88 -15.69 -3.23
C LYS A 240 -15.68 -15.54 -4.17
N VAL A 241 -14.72 -14.66 -3.83
CA VAL A 241 -13.53 -14.43 -4.64
C VAL A 241 -12.61 -15.67 -4.60
N ALA A 242 -12.42 -16.27 -3.43
CA ALA A 242 -11.61 -17.48 -3.27
C ALA A 242 -12.17 -18.65 -4.08
N ASP A 243 -13.46 -18.92 -3.98
CA ASP A 243 -14.14 -20.00 -4.75
C ASP A 243 -14.02 -19.77 -6.25
N TYR A 244 -14.20 -18.53 -6.72
CA TYR A 244 -14.08 -18.17 -8.13
C TYR A 244 -12.69 -18.44 -8.68
N TRP A 245 -11.63 -17.97 -8.01
CA TRP A 245 -10.27 -18.17 -8.47
C TRP A 245 -9.79 -19.60 -8.28
N GLN A 246 -10.27 -20.31 -7.24
CA GLN A 246 -10.00 -21.73 -7.07
C GLN A 246 -10.55 -22.54 -8.25
N ASP A 247 -11.78 -22.26 -8.69
CA ASP A 247 -12.38 -22.92 -9.85
C ASP A 247 -11.54 -22.73 -11.13
N LEU A 248 -11.03 -21.51 -11.37
CA LEU A 248 -10.15 -21.23 -12.51
C LEU A 248 -8.81 -21.99 -12.41
N ILE A 249 -8.25 -22.09 -11.21
CA ILE A 249 -7.00 -22.84 -10.93
C ILE A 249 -7.23 -24.34 -11.19
N ASP A 250 -8.27 -24.92 -10.62
CA ASP A 250 -8.57 -26.36 -10.70
C ASP A 250 -8.84 -26.79 -12.14
N LYS A 251 -9.51 -25.93 -12.92
CA LYS A 251 -9.75 -26.13 -14.35
C LYS A 251 -8.53 -25.81 -15.21
N LYS A 252 -7.41 -25.36 -14.62
CA LYS A 252 -6.17 -24.97 -15.30
C LYS A 252 -6.39 -23.87 -16.36
N LEU A 253 -7.28 -22.94 -16.09
CA LEU A 253 -7.61 -21.82 -16.97
C LEU A 253 -6.68 -20.63 -16.77
N VAL A 254 -5.90 -20.64 -15.69
CA VAL A 254 -4.89 -19.63 -15.34
C VAL A 254 -3.51 -20.26 -15.19
N ASN A 255 -2.46 -19.46 -15.38
CA ASN A 255 -1.12 -19.78 -14.90
C ASN A 255 -1.00 -19.47 -13.40
N THR A 256 0.04 -20.03 -12.76
CA THR A 256 0.39 -19.75 -11.35
C THR A 256 1.89 -19.52 -11.19
N LEU A 257 2.49 -18.83 -12.16
CA LEU A 257 3.91 -18.46 -12.15
C LEU A 257 4.17 -17.43 -11.05
N PRO A 258 5.37 -17.40 -10.47
CA PRO A 258 5.75 -16.27 -9.61
C PRO A 258 5.71 -14.97 -10.41
N SER A 259 4.97 -13.99 -9.90
CA SER A 259 4.79 -12.69 -10.55
C SER A 259 6.12 -11.94 -10.69
N PHE A 260 6.25 -11.14 -11.74
CA PHE A 260 7.39 -10.28 -12.03
C PHE A 260 8.73 -10.99 -12.29
N THR A 261 8.69 -12.29 -12.59
CA THR A 261 9.87 -13.07 -13.02
C THR A 261 10.01 -13.06 -14.55
N ASP A 262 11.19 -13.40 -15.05
CA ASP A 262 11.41 -13.55 -16.49
C ASP A 262 10.45 -14.55 -17.13
N GLN A 263 10.07 -15.60 -16.40
CA GLN A 263 9.11 -16.59 -16.87
C GLN A 263 7.70 -15.98 -17.00
N TRP A 264 7.29 -15.18 -16.02
CA TRP A 264 6.04 -14.43 -16.04
C TRP A 264 6.01 -13.43 -17.20
N ASN A 265 7.06 -12.62 -17.34
CA ASN A 265 7.21 -11.69 -18.46
C ASN A 265 7.12 -12.40 -19.81
N SER A 266 7.82 -13.52 -19.95
CA SER A 266 7.81 -14.33 -21.17
C SER A 266 6.42 -14.90 -21.51
N ALA A 267 5.59 -15.23 -20.51
CA ALA A 267 4.24 -15.72 -20.73
C ALA A 267 3.36 -14.64 -21.38
N TYR A 268 3.45 -13.39 -20.94
CA TYR A 268 2.75 -12.27 -21.57
C TYR A 268 3.34 -11.89 -22.93
N ASP A 269 4.67 -11.86 -23.05
CA ASP A 269 5.34 -11.49 -24.31
C ASP A 269 5.02 -12.48 -25.44
N LYS A 270 4.93 -13.78 -25.11
CA LYS A 270 4.57 -14.85 -26.06
C LYS A 270 3.07 -15.03 -26.27
N GLY A 271 2.21 -14.29 -25.55
CA GLY A 271 0.76 -14.41 -25.63
C GLY A 271 0.24 -15.72 -25.05
N GLN A 272 0.90 -16.29 -24.05
CA GLN A 272 0.39 -17.42 -23.29
C GLN A 272 -0.68 -16.96 -22.30
N ASP A 273 -0.47 -15.81 -21.63
CA ASP A 273 -1.44 -15.15 -20.75
C ASP A 273 -2.02 -13.95 -21.49
N TRP A 274 -3.35 -13.86 -21.56
CA TRP A 274 -4.03 -12.91 -22.43
C TRP A 274 -4.52 -11.65 -21.73
N THR A 275 -4.70 -11.72 -20.42
CA THR A 275 -5.19 -10.58 -19.63
C THR A 275 -4.43 -10.46 -18.31
N TRP A 276 -4.50 -9.28 -17.73
CA TRP A 276 -4.04 -9.05 -16.36
C TRP A 276 -4.93 -7.99 -15.68
N VAL A 277 -5.62 -8.38 -14.63
CA VAL A 277 -6.31 -7.43 -13.77
C VAL A 277 -5.29 -6.84 -12.83
N SER A 278 -4.95 -5.59 -13.05
CA SER A 278 -3.84 -4.92 -12.36
C SER A 278 -4.09 -3.44 -12.17
N ALA A 279 -3.25 -2.86 -11.33
CA ALA A 279 -3.27 -1.43 -11.08
C ALA A 279 -2.63 -0.64 -12.24
N VAL A 280 -2.78 0.67 -12.20
CA VAL A 280 -2.25 1.62 -13.20
C VAL A 280 -0.75 1.49 -13.44
N TRP A 281 0.04 1.18 -12.42
CA TRP A 281 1.49 0.93 -12.55
C TRP A 281 1.82 -0.33 -13.40
N GLY A 282 0.86 -1.22 -13.59
CA GLY A 282 0.98 -2.37 -14.47
C GLY A 282 1.26 -1.99 -15.93
N ALA A 283 0.94 -0.76 -16.32
CA ALA A 283 1.21 -0.26 -17.67
C ALA A 283 2.71 -0.28 -17.99
N SER A 284 3.55 0.20 -17.08
CA SER A 284 5.00 0.16 -17.24
C SER A 284 5.57 -1.24 -17.11
N THR A 285 4.98 -2.06 -16.23
CA THR A 285 5.39 -3.46 -16.03
C THR A 285 5.20 -4.29 -17.30
N ILE A 286 4.03 -4.21 -17.95
CA ILE A 286 3.78 -4.92 -19.21
C ILE A 286 4.68 -4.38 -20.32
N SER A 287 4.81 -3.06 -20.46
CA SER A 287 5.59 -2.48 -21.55
C SER A 287 7.09 -2.82 -21.44
N SER A 288 7.63 -2.95 -20.24
CA SER A 288 9.02 -3.35 -20.02
C SER A 288 9.21 -4.87 -20.05
N GLY A 289 8.25 -5.64 -19.52
CA GLY A 289 8.32 -7.10 -19.43
C GLY A 289 7.95 -7.85 -20.73
N ALA A 290 7.13 -7.22 -21.58
CA ALA A 290 6.64 -7.81 -22.83
C ALA A 290 6.79 -6.85 -24.04
N PRO A 291 8.01 -6.32 -24.31
CA PRO A 291 8.22 -5.24 -25.28
C PRO A 291 7.85 -5.64 -26.73
N SER A 292 7.90 -6.92 -27.09
CA SER A 292 7.53 -7.39 -28.44
C SER A 292 6.02 -7.28 -28.73
N THR A 293 5.23 -6.94 -27.71
CA THR A 293 3.78 -6.82 -27.79
C THR A 293 3.29 -5.38 -27.91
N SER A 294 4.18 -4.46 -28.21
CA SER A 294 3.82 -3.04 -28.44
C SER A 294 2.70 -2.91 -29.48
N GLY A 295 1.70 -2.09 -29.17
CA GLY A 295 0.50 -1.87 -29.97
C GLY A 295 -0.58 -2.96 -29.90
N LYS A 296 -0.35 -4.04 -29.13
CA LYS A 296 -1.24 -5.20 -29.06
C LYS A 296 -2.09 -5.24 -27.77
N TRP A 297 -1.84 -4.37 -26.83
CA TRP A 297 -2.57 -4.29 -25.56
C TRP A 297 -3.60 -3.17 -25.55
N ALA A 298 -4.61 -3.34 -24.75
CA ALA A 298 -5.55 -2.29 -24.38
C ALA A 298 -5.97 -2.45 -22.92
N VAL A 299 -6.64 -1.42 -22.39
CA VAL A 299 -7.17 -1.36 -21.03
C VAL A 299 -8.68 -1.18 -21.07
N ALA A 300 -9.40 -1.87 -20.21
CA ALA A 300 -10.84 -1.78 -20.02
C ALA A 300 -11.18 -1.76 -18.52
N PRO A 301 -12.39 -1.37 -18.11
CA PRO A 301 -12.83 -1.50 -16.73
C PRO A 301 -12.68 -2.94 -16.22
N MET A 302 -12.47 -3.11 -14.92
CA MET A 302 -12.48 -4.44 -14.30
C MET A 302 -13.82 -5.15 -14.57
N PRO A 303 -13.81 -6.49 -14.80
CA PRO A 303 -15.04 -7.25 -14.82
C PRO A 303 -15.85 -7.07 -13.52
N GLN A 304 -17.16 -6.98 -13.61
CA GLN A 304 -18.04 -6.73 -12.47
C GLN A 304 -18.69 -8.02 -11.97
N TRP A 305 -18.98 -8.07 -10.68
CA TRP A 305 -19.71 -9.21 -10.10
C TRP A 305 -21.19 -9.24 -10.47
N THR A 306 -21.76 -8.07 -10.78
CA THR A 306 -23.13 -7.91 -11.25
C THR A 306 -23.13 -7.01 -12.48
N ALA A 307 -23.81 -7.40 -13.52
CA ALA A 307 -23.91 -6.60 -14.74
C ALA A 307 -24.48 -5.21 -14.44
N GLY A 308 -23.81 -4.17 -15.00
CA GLY A 308 -24.20 -2.77 -14.84
C GLY A 308 -23.65 -2.09 -13.58
N GLU A 309 -22.91 -2.80 -12.73
CA GLU A 309 -22.12 -2.15 -11.67
C GLU A 309 -20.89 -1.43 -12.25
N SER A 310 -20.35 -0.49 -11.45
CA SER A 310 -19.11 0.22 -11.72
C SER A 310 -18.31 0.26 -10.43
N LYS A 311 -17.56 -0.81 -10.16
CA LYS A 311 -16.73 -0.97 -8.96
C LYS A 311 -15.30 -1.29 -9.36
N SER A 312 -14.37 -0.60 -8.76
CA SER A 312 -12.95 -0.87 -8.89
C SER A 312 -12.32 -1.10 -7.52
N ALA A 313 -11.05 -1.39 -7.51
CA ALA A 313 -10.24 -1.57 -6.30
C ALA A 313 -8.90 -0.85 -6.46
N ALA A 314 -8.13 -0.84 -5.39
CA ALA A 314 -6.73 -0.44 -5.42
C ALA A 314 -5.82 -1.64 -5.19
N TRP A 315 -4.69 -1.67 -5.91
CA TRP A 315 -3.58 -2.57 -5.63
C TRP A 315 -2.30 -1.75 -5.50
N GLY A 316 -1.73 -1.71 -4.28
CA GLY A 316 -0.64 -0.82 -3.92
C GLY A 316 -1.11 0.63 -3.78
N GLY A 317 -0.19 1.51 -3.93
CA GLY A 317 -0.31 2.93 -3.65
C GLY A 317 0.40 3.29 -2.35
N SER A 318 1.09 4.43 -2.36
CA SER A 318 1.94 4.86 -1.28
C SER A 318 1.68 6.29 -0.85
N SER A 319 2.20 6.59 0.32
CA SER A 319 2.17 7.90 0.95
C SER A 319 3.56 8.26 1.46
N ASN A 320 3.76 9.52 1.78
CA ASN A 320 4.94 9.98 2.46
C ASN A 320 4.59 10.36 3.90
N VAL A 321 5.32 9.81 4.85
CA VAL A 321 5.15 10.03 6.29
C VAL A 321 6.25 10.90 6.85
N VAL A 322 5.94 11.59 7.96
CA VAL A 322 6.96 12.12 8.87
C VAL A 322 7.09 11.13 10.02
N PHE A 323 8.30 10.62 10.24
CA PHE A 323 8.53 9.65 11.31
C PHE A 323 8.57 10.30 12.69
N ALA A 324 8.06 9.58 13.68
CA ALA A 324 8.08 10.00 15.07
C ALA A 324 9.52 10.28 15.54
N GLY A 325 9.70 11.45 16.16
CA GLY A 325 10.99 11.92 16.64
C GLY A 325 11.75 12.81 15.65
N SER A 326 11.20 13.08 14.45
CA SER A 326 11.73 14.14 13.59
C SER A 326 11.72 15.48 14.34
N LYS A 327 12.76 16.24 14.17
CA LYS A 327 12.89 17.57 14.79
C LYS A 327 12.32 18.67 13.90
N HIS A 328 11.94 18.34 12.69
CA HIS A 328 11.57 19.28 11.63
C HIS A 328 10.21 18.92 10.97
N PRO A 329 9.14 18.61 11.75
CA PRO A 329 7.87 18.19 11.17
C PRO A 329 7.19 19.29 10.35
N ALA A 330 7.45 20.57 10.66
CA ALA A 330 6.91 21.69 9.90
C ALA A 330 7.50 21.76 8.49
N GLU A 331 8.84 21.71 8.38
CA GLU A 331 9.57 21.77 7.12
C GLU A 331 9.35 20.49 6.29
N ALA A 332 9.30 19.34 6.95
CA ALA A 332 8.96 18.08 6.31
C ALA A 332 7.56 18.13 5.68
N SER A 333 6.58 18.66 6.41
CA SER A 333 5.21 18.83 5.90
C SER A 333 5.14 19.77 4.71
N GLU A 334 5.89 20.87 4.72
CA GLU A 334 5.96 21.82 3.60
C GLU A 334 6.49 21.14 2.35
N PHE A 335 7.61 20.40 2.47
CA PHE A 335 8.15 19.61 1.36
C PHE A 335 7.15 18.56 0.87
N LEU A 336 6.48 17.81 1.77
CA LEU A 336 5.51 16.76 1.40
C LEU A 336 4.29 17.32 0.67
N VAL A 337 3.80 18.49 1.06
CA VAL A 337 2.72 19.18 0.33
C VAL A 337 3.18 19.54 -1.08
N TRP A 338 4.36 20.16 -1.24
CA TRP A 338 4.91 20.48 -2.55
C TRP A 338 5.09 19.23 -3.42
N LEU A 339 5.74 18.19 -2.86
CA LEU A 339 6.06 16.95 -3.59
C LEU A 339 4.81 16.29 -4.17
N ASN A 340 3.70 16.30 -3.42
CA ASN A 340 2.52 15.51 -3.72
C ASN A 340 1.35 16.33 -4.31
N THR A 341 1.46 17.66 -4.41
CA THR A 341 0.36 18.51 -4.93
C THR A 341 0.79 19.55 -5.95
N SER A 342 2.09 19.92 -6.03
CA SER A 342 2.52 20.91 -7.03
C SER A 342 2.58 20.29 -8.43
N LYS A 343 2.13 21.03 -9.44
CA LYS A 343 2.18 20.59 -10.85
C LYS A 343 3.59 20.25 -11.30
N GLU A 344 4.58 20.96 -10.82
CA GLU A 344 5.98 20.78 -11.14
C GLU A 344 6.52 19.45 -10.60
N ALA A 345 6.35 19.20 -9.29
CA ALA A 345 6.79 17.96 -8.68
C ALA A 345 6.07 16.75 -9.27
N LEU A 346 4.74 16.84 -9.48
CA LEU A 346 3.94 15.77 -10.06
C LEU A 346 4.35 15.46 -11.50
N ALA A 347 4.67 16.49 -12.31
CA ALA A 347 5.18 16.30 -13.66
C ALA A 347 6.57 15.63 -13.65
N ALA A 348 7.45 16.04 -12.74
CA ALA A 348 8.76 15.42 -12.57
C ALA A 348 8.65 13.96 -12.09
N LEU A 349 7.81 13.65 -11.10
CA LEU A 349 7.55 12.29 -10.63
C LEU A 349 7.01 11.39 -11.75
N ASN A 350 6.07 11.88 -12.53
CA ASN A 350 5.54 11.12 -13.68
C ASN A 350 6.61 10.88 -14.74
N LYS A 351 7.38 11.92 -15.10
CA LYS A 351 8.42 11.85 -16.13
C LYS A 351 9.58 10.93 -15.72
N GLU A 352 10.10 11.09 -14.50
CA GLU A 352 11.33 10.42 -14.06
C GLU A 352 11.08 9.02 -13.49
N ALA A 353 9.88 8.78 -12.93
CA ALA A 353 9.54 7.53 -12.24
C ALA A 353 8.29 6.81 -12.79
N ASN A 354 7.61 7.34 -13.82
CA ASN A 354 6.32 6.85 -14.30
C ASN A 354 5.26 6.73 -13.18
N LEU A 355 5.34 7.59 -12.18
CA LEU A 355 4.43 7.55 -11.03
C LEU A 355 3.06 8.12 -11.44
N TYR A 356 1.99 7.42 -11.08
CA TYR A 356 0.62 7.89 -11.23
C TYR A 356 0.18 8.63 -9.97
N PRO A 357 0.07 9.97 -10.00
CA PRO A 357 -0.16 10.77 -8.80
C PRO A 357 -1.49 10.44 -8.12
N ALA A 358 -1.51 10.44 -6.78
CA ALA A 358 -2.72 10.38 -6.00
C ALA A 358 -3.55 11.68 -6.08
N SER A 359 -2.85 12.80 -6.31
CA SER A 359 -3.46 14.13 -6.42
C SER A 359 -4.25 14.31 -7.70
N SER A 360 -5.45 14.90 -7.59
CA SER A 360 -6.29 15.28 -8.75
C SER A 360 -5.59 16.30 -9.67
N THR A 361 -4.69 17.13 -9.13
CA THR A 361 -3.83 18.03 -9.92
C THR A 361 -2.96 17.23 -10.89
N GLY A 362 -2.52 16.03 -10.51
CA GLY A 362 -1.75 15.15 -11.39
C GLY A 362 -2.54 14.58 -12.57
N ALA A 363 -3.86 14.41 -12.42
CA ALA A 363 -4.70 13.88 -13.49
C ALA A 363 -4.74 14.79 -14.76
N GLU A 364 -4.39 16.08 -14.59
CA GLU A 364 -4.33 17.06 -15.69
C GLU A 364 -2.98 17.08 -16.42
N LEU A 365 -2.01 16.26 -16.00
CA LEU A 365 -0.69 16.23 -16.65
C LEU A 365 -0.80 15.76 -18.10
N PRO A 366 -0.16 16.45 -19.05
CA PRO A 366 -0.21 16.09 -20.49
C PRO A 366 0.14 14.62 -20.74
N ALA A 367 1.15 14.08 -20.05
CA ALA A 367 1.57 12.69 -20.17
C ALA A 367 0.49 11.67 -19.74
N LEU A 368 -0.49 12.07 -18.91
CA LEU A 368 -1.61 11.24 -18.49
C LEU A 368 -2.88 11.43 -19.34
N THR A 369 -2.86 12.42 -20.25
CA THR A 369 -3.99 12.71 -21.15
C THR A 369 -3.73 12.29 -22.59
N GLU A 370 -2.51 11.85 -22.91
CA GLU A 370 -2.12 11.39 -24.24
C GLU A 370 -2.27 9.88 -24.40
N GLY A 371 -2.42 9.46 -25.66
CA GLY A 371 -2.45 8.03 -25.99
C GLY A 371 -1.06 7.41 -25.93
N LEU A 372 -0.94 6.24 -25.34
CA LEU A 372 0.33 5.53 -25.26
C LEU A 372 0.55 4.62 -26.46
N PRO A 373 1.67 4.76 -27.22
CA PRO A 373 1.94 3.94 -28.40
C PRO A 373 1.94 2.44 -28.11
N PHE A 374 2.43 2.02 -26.94
CA PHE A 374 2.44 0.62 -26.53
C PHE A 374 1.03 0.02 -26.43
N TYR A 375 0.04 0.85 -26.12
CA TYR A 375 -1.38 0.48 -26.00
C TYR A 375 -2.19 0.89 -27.24
N GLY A 376 -1.56 0.90 -28.43
CA GLY A 376 -2.23 1.25 -29.69
C GLY A 376 -2.76 2.68 -29.71
N ASN A 377 -2.10 3.60 -29.05
CA ASN A 377 -2.50 4.99 -28.81
C ASN A 377 -3.79 5.16 -28.01
N GLN A 378 -4.22 4.15 -27.25
CA GLN A 378 -5.28 4.32 -26.26
C GLN A 378 -4.81 5.26 -25.15
N LYS A 379 -5.71 6.11 -24.68
CA LYS A 379 -5.54 6.97 -23.51
C LYS A 379 -5.87 6.18 -22.24
N ILE A 380 -5.03 5.22 -21.91
CA ILE A 380 -5.31 4.26 -20.81
C ILE A 380 -5.51 4.94 -19.46
N TYR A 381 -4.89 6.09 -19.24
CA TYR A 381 -5.02 6.82 -17.98
C TYR A 381 -6.42 7.42 -17.77
N GLU A 382 -7.21 7.65 -18.83
CA GLU A 382 -8.63 8.03 -18.70
C GLU A 382 -9.47 6.89 -18.09
N GLU A 383 -9.15 5.63 -18.43
CA GLU A 383 -9.76 4.44 -17.81
C GLU A 383 -9.40 4.34 -16.33
N PHE A 384 -8.13 4.55 -16.00
CA PHE A 384 -7.68 4.51 -14.60
C PHE A 384 -8.23 5.68 -13.78
N ALA A 385 -8.37 6.87 -14.37
CA ALA A 385 -9.01 8.01 -13.72
C ALA A 385 -10.50 7.76 -13.42
N THR A 386 -11.17 6.98 -14.29
CA THR A 386 -12.54 6.51 -14.05
C THR A 386 -12.53 5.46 -12.94
N ALA A 387 -11.68 4.44 -13.03
CA ALA A 387 -11.54 3.41 -12.02
C ALA A 387 -11.23 3.97 -10.62
N ALA A 388 -10.40 5.03 -10.54
CA ALA A 388 -10.05 5.67 -9.28
C ALA A 388 -11.24 6.26 -8.51
N LYS A 389 -12.30 6.70 -9.23
CA LYS A 389 -13.53 7.20 -8.60
C LYS A 389 -14.41 6.10 -8.01
N ASP A 390 -14.25 4.88 -8.52
CA ASP A 390 -15.08 3.71 -8.22
C ASP A 390 -14.37 2.73 -7.26
N ILE A 391 -13.18 3.09 -6.75
CA ILE A 391 -12.44 2.28 -5.77
C ILE A 391 -13.32 2.08 -4.53
N GLN A 392 -13.54 0.80 -4.21
CA GLN A 392 -14.27 0.44 -3.00
C GLN A 392 -13.39 0.65 -1.77
N PRO A 393 -13.95 1.15 -0.66
CA PRO A 393 -13.19 1.33 0.57
C PRO A 393 -12.69 0.00 1.11
N PHE A 394 -11.49 -0.02 1.65
CA PHE A 394 -10.91 -1.19 2.31
C PHE A 394 -10.08 -0.75 3.52
N THR A 395 -10.29 -1.41 4.65
CA THR A 395 -9.57 -1.09 5.89
C THR A 395 -8.38 -2.03 6.04
N TRP A 396 -7.19 -1.46 6.11
CA TRP A 396 -5.95 -2.19 6.35
C TRP A 396 -5.71 -2.39 7.83
N GLY A 397 -5.23 -3.57 8.20
CA GLY A 397 -4.92 -3.92 9.59
C GLY A 397 -3.46 -3.64 9.98
N PRO A 398 -3.16 -3.63 11.28
CA PRO A 398 -1.80 -3.32 11.75
C PRO A 398 -0.78 -4.44 11.53
N THR A 399 -1.17 -5.60 11.01
CA THR A 399 -0.28 -6.75 10.75
C THR A 399 -0.28 -7.19 9.30
N MET A 400 -0.61 -6.30 8.35
CA MET A 400 -0.80 -6.67 6.93
C MET A 400 0.38 -7.41 6.32
N THR A 401 1.61 -6.98 6.55
CA THR A 401 2.81 -7.66 6.01
C THR A 401 2.87 -9.14 6.46
N GLN A 402 2.59 -9.42 7.73
CA GLN A 402 2.55 -10.80 8.24
C GLN A 402 1.34 -11.55 7.70
N THR A 403 0.18 -10.90 7.65
CA THR A 403 -1.05 -11.48 7.08
C THR A 403 -0.85 -11.90 5.63
N TYR A 404 -0.21 -11.05 4.82
CA TYR A 404 0.11 -11.37 3.42
C TYR A 404 1.05 -12.57 3.31
N SER A 405 2.09 -12.63 4.13
CA SER A 405 3.02 -13.78 4.15
C SER A 405 2.29 -15.07 4.49
N ASP A 406 1.47 -15.06 5.55
CA ASP A 406 0.76 -16.23 6.02
C ASP A 406 -0.28 -16.77 5.02
N VAL A 407 -0.98 -15.86 4.31
CA VAL A 407 -1.95 -16.23 3.27
C VAL A 407 -1.24 -16.69 1.99
N SER A 408 -0.14 -16.03 1.59
CA SER A 408 0.65 -16.36 0.41
C SER A 408 1.19 -17.79 0.45
N ASP A 409 1.66 -18.23 1.61
CA ASP A 409 2.11 -19.62 1.80
C ASP A 409 0.99 -20.62 1.49
N GLY A 410 -0.23 -20.34 1.96
CA GLY A 410 -1.40 -21.16 1.69
C GLY A 410 -1.86 -21.11 0.22
N PHE A 411 -1.80 -19.92 -0.41
CA PHE A 411 -2.11 -19.77 -1.84
C PHE A 411 -1.11 -20.56 -2.71
N GLY A 412 0.17 -20.61 -2.32
CA GLY A 412 1.16 -21.45 -2.97
C GLY A 412 0.82 -22.95 -2.91
N GLN A 413 0.29 -23.41 -1.77
CA GLN A 413 -0.19 -24.78 -1.58
C GLN A 413 -1.43 -25.05 -2.41
N ALA A 414 -2.45 -24.19 -2.36
CA ALA A 414 -3.68 -24.30 -3.14
C ALA A 414 -3.40 -24.36 -4.65
N ALA A 415 -2.54 -23.49 -5.17
CA ALA A 415 -2.12 -23.47 -6.56
C ALA A 415 -1.37 -24.77 -6.99
N SER A 416 -0.86 -25.53 -6.04
CA SER A 416 -0.18 -26.83 -6.24
C SER A 416 -1.10 -28.02 -5.98
N GLY A 417 -2.40 -27.78 -5.74
CA GLY A 417 -3.40 -28.82 -5.44
C GLY A 417 -3.36 -29.35 -4.00
N GLN A 418 -2.80 -28.57 -3.08
CA GLN A 418 -2.70 -28.91 -1.65
C GLN A 418 -3.56 -27.94 -0.82
N GLY A 419 -4.83 -28.26 -0.62
CA GLY A 419 -5.79 -27.37 0.02
C GLY A 419 -6.46 -26.40 -0.96
N THR A 420 -7.12 -25.40 -0.43
CA THR A 420 -7.87 -24.39 -1.18
C THR A 420 -7.45 -22.97 -0.81
N LEU A 421 -7.80 -21.99 -1.64
CA LEU A 421 -7.60 -20.57 -1.31
C LEU A 421 -8.40 -20.17 -0.05
N LEU A 422 -9.56 -20.80 0.18
CA LEU A 422 -10.35 -20.55 1.38
C LEU A 422 -9.65 -21.09 2.64
N ASP A 423 -9.07 -22.30 2.59
CA ASP A 423 -8.27 -22.85 3.71
C ASP A 423 -7.10 -21.91 4.06
N ALA A 424 -6.49 -21.30 3.04
CA ALA A 424 -5.42 -20.33 3.24
C ALA A 424 -5.89 -19.05 3.97
N LEU A 425 -7.08 -18.55 3.61
CA LEU A 425 -7.68 -17.39 4.29
C LEU A 425 -8.07 -17.71 5.74
N GLU A 426 -8.63 -18.90 6.01
CA GLU A 426 -8.98 -19.35 7.37
C GLU A 426 -7.72 -19.49 8.25
N SER A 427 -6.67 -20.09 7.71
CA SER A 427 -5.37 -20.18 8.39
C SER A 427 -4.76 -18.78 8.62
N GLY A 428 -4.77 -17.92 7.59
CA GLY A 428 -4.30 -16.54 7.66
C GLY A 428 -5.03 -15.72 8.72
N GLN A 429 -6.36 -15.83 8.79
CA GLN A 429 -7.17 -15.18 9.85
C GLN A 429 -6.71 -15.61 11.24
N SER A 430 -6.60 -16.91 11.48
CA SER A 430 -6.20 -17.44 12.78
C SER A 430 -4.82 -16.92 13.20
N LYS A 431 -3.87 -16.89 12.28
CA LYS A 431 -2.50 -16.39 12.51
C LYS A 431 -2.49 -14.87 12.72
N THR A 432 -3.29 -14.12 11.95
CA THR A 432 -3.44 -12.67 12.08
C THR A 432 -3.98 -12.30 13.48
N VAL A 433 -5.04 -12.96 13.93
CA VAL A 433 -5.58 -12.77 15.28
C VAL A 433 -4.52 -13.08 16.36
N ALA A 434 -3.76 -14.16 16.18
CA ALA A 434 -2.68 -14.50 17.10
C ALA A 434 -1.56 -13.44 17.11
N ALA A 435 -1.19 -12.91 15.95
CA ALA A 435 -0.17 -11.87 15.83
C ALA A 435 -0.59 -10.56 16.51
N LEU A 436 -1.86 -10.14 16.36
CA LEU A 436 -2.40 -8.97 17.06
C LEU A 436 -2.38 -9.16 18.57
N LYS A 437 -2.82 -10.32 19.06
CA LYS A 437 -2.76 -10.67 20.50
C LYS A 437 -1.33 -10.66 21.05
N ALA A 438 -0.37 -11.19 20.28
CA ALA A 438 1.05 -11.20 20.68
C ALA A 438 1.64 -9.77 20.79
N GLN A 439 1.12 -8.83 20.01
CA GLN A 439 1.49 -7.41 20.09
C GLN A 439 0.65 -6.62 21.11
N SER A 440 -0.19 -7.29 21.90
CA SER A 440 -1.11 -6.67 22.87
C SER A 440 -2.10 -5.69 22.22
N ILE A 441 -2.43 -5.90 20.95
CA ILE A 441 -3.46 -5.13 20.23
C ILE A 441 -4.81 -5.81 20.48
N PRO A 442 -5.81 -5.09 21.04
CA PRO A 442 -7.13 -5.65 21.27
C PRO A 442 -7.78 -6.13 19.98
N VAL A 443 -8.20 -7.40 19.92
CA VAL A 443 -8.79 -7.99 18.71
C VAL A 443 -9.95 -8.93 19.06
N LYS A 444 -11.00 -8.83 18.23
CA LYS A 444 -12.13 -9.75 18.14
C LYS A 444 -12.00 -10.51 16.81
N GLY A 445 -12.22 -11.81 16.85
CA GLY A 445 -12.13 -12.66 15.64
C GLY A 445 -12.23 -14.12 15.99
#